data_c60c774763de97c4b196fb92d9f3a1bd
#
_entry.id   c60c774763de97c4b196fb92d9f3a1bd
#
_cell.length_a   1.000
_cell.length_b   1.000
_cell.length_c   1.000
_cell.angle_alpha   90.00
_cell.angle_beta   90.00
_cell.angle_gamma   90.00
#
_symmetry.space_group_name_H-M   'P 1'
#
loop_
_entity.id
_entity.type
_entity.pdbx_description
1 polymer ?
#
loop_
_entity_poly.entity_id
_entity_poly.type
_entity_poly.pdbx_seq_one_letter_code
_entity_poly.pdbx_strand_id
1 'polypeptide(L)'
;ATRKRALDKGIIKRIYDLPYKEVGKGLKHTCRFDLAKDCFIMSFCLIGMNSADLYNATELKDGKLTYYRTKTKDRRNDNAKMVVDVPTFIMPLINKYKDKTGKRLFNFYQTYANSKAFNKAINYGLKEIGKLLEVNDLEYYAARHSWATIALNKVGIDKYTVHASLNHVDESMKVTDIYIERDFANENKANAKVLKYIFG
;
A
#
# COMPACT_ATOMS: atom_id res chain seq x y z
N ALA A 1 5.69 -18.09 15.55
CA ALA A 1 6.60 -17.70 14.48
C ALA A 1 5.84 -16.84 13.45
N THR A 2 6.38 -15.67 13.13
CA THR A 2 5.77 -14.80 12.13
C THR A 2 5.88 -15.46 10.75
N ARG A 3 4.75 -15.71 10.10
CA ARG A 3 4.72 -16.35 8.78
C ARG A 3 5.39 -15.46 7.74
N LYS A 4 6.32 -16.01 6.96
CA LYS A 4 6.97 -15.28 5.87
C LYS A 4 5.96 -15.08 4.73
N ARG A 5 5.54 -13.84 4.49
CA ARG A 5 4.51 -13.46 3.47
C ARG A 5 5.08 -12.66 2.30
N ALA A 6 6.39 -12.42 2.32
CA ALA A 6 7.03 -11.63 1.27
C ALA A 6 7.05 -12.40 -0.06
N LEU A 7 6.67 -11.70 -1.13
CA LEU A 7 6.70 -12.18 -2.51
C LEU A 7 8.00 -11.71 -3.18
N ASP A 8 8.46 -12.47 -4.16
CA ASP A 8 9.57 -12.03 -4.99
C ASP A 8 9.15 -11.02 -6.07
N LYS A 9 10.13 -10.41 -6.69
CA LYS A 9 9.97 -9.45 -7.79
C LYS A 9 9.08 -10.00 -8.92
N GLY A 10 9.29 -11.25 -9.32
CA GLY A 10 8.58 -11.86 -10.43
C GLY A 10 7.08 -11.96 -10.16
N ILE A 11 6.68 -12.36 -8.95
CA ILE A 11 5.26 -12.46 -8.57
C ILE A 11 4.60 -11.07 -8.53
N ILE A 12 5.27 -10.07 -7.96
CA ILE A 12 4.72 -8.70 -7.92
C ILE A 12 4.50 -8.16 -9.34
N LYS A 13 5.48 -8.35 -10.22
CA LYS A 13 5.38 -7.95 -11.64
C LYS A 13 4.25 -8.69 -12.36
N ARG A 14 4.07 -9.98 -12.09
CA ARG A 14 2.96 -10.77 -12.66
C ARG A 14 1.60 -10.27 -12.18
N ILE A 15 1.45 -9.88 -10.90
CA ILE A 15 0.22 -9.26 -10.41
C ILE A 15 -0.07 -7.95 -11.16
N TYR A 16 0.96 -7.12 -11.33
CA TYR A 16 0.84 -5.87 -12.08
C TYR A 16 0.40 -6.09 -13.54
N ASP A 17 0.95 -7.10 -14.19
CA ASP A 17 0.71 -7.40 -15.61
C ASP A 17 -0.58 -8.23 -15.85
N LEU A 18 -1.26 -8.70 -14.81
CA LEU A 18 -2.50 -9.46 -14.98
C LEU A 18 -3.54 -8.67 -15.77
N PRO A 19 -4.17 -9.30 -16.78
CA PRO A 19 -5.32 -8.69 -17.43
C PRO A 19 -6.49 -8.56 -16.47
N TYR A 20 -7.28 -7.50 -16.63
CA TYR A 20 -8.53 -7.37 -15.90
C TYR A 20 -9.54 -8.43 -16.35
N LYS A 21 -10.29 -8.97 -15.41
CA LYS A 21 -11.49 -9.69 -15.71
C LYS A 21 -12.55 -8.67 -16.09
N GLU A 22 -12.70 -8.39 -17.37
CA GLU A 22 -13.78 -7.54 -17.86
C GLU A 22 -15.11 -8.15 -17.47
N VAL A 23 -15.68 -7.69 -16.40
CA VAL A 23 -16.99 -8.14 -15.97
C VAL A 23 -18.04 -7.27 -16.64
N GLY A 24 -18.91 -7.93 -17.37
CA GLY A 24 -19.86 -7.42 -18.34
C GLY A 24 -20.47 -6.03 -18.08
N LYS A 25 -20.79 -5.36 -19.16
CA LYS A 25 -21.47 -4.07 -19.20
C LYS A 25 -22.65 -4.04 -18.22
N GLY A 26 -22.57 -3.26 -17.14
CA GLY A 26 -23.65 -3.08 -16.18
C GLY A 26 -23.33 -3.32 -14.72
N LEU A 27 -22.13 -3.77 -14.37
CA LEU A 27 -21.74 -3.83 -12.96
C LEU A 27 -21.45 -2.43 -12.43
N LYS A 28 -22.16 -2.08 -11.38
CA LYS A 28 -21.95 -0.81 -10.65
C LYS A 28 -20.58 -0.71 -9.97
N HIS A 29 -19.88 -1.83 -9.82
CA HIS A 29 -18.66 -1.94 -9.03
C HIS A 29 -17.61 -2.79 -9.74
N THR A 30 -16.34 -2.43 -9.56
CA THR A 30 -15.20 -3.26 -9.97
C THR A 30 -15.31 -4.64 -9.30
N CYS A 31 -15.11 -5.72 -10.07
CA CYS A 31 -15.12 -7.06 -9.49
C CYS A 31 -13.98 -7.23 -8.47
N ARG A 32 -14.14 -8.20 -7.57
CA ARG A 32 -13.17 -8.40 -6.47
C ARG A 32 -11.78 -8.76 -6.96
N PHE A 33 -11.66 -9.50 -8.06
CA PHE A 33 -10.37 -9.81 -8.67
C PHE A 33 -9.63 -8.55 -9.13
N ASP A 34 -10.31 -7.69 -9.88
CA ASP A 34 -9.73 -6.44 -10.41
C ASP A 34 -9.44 -5.44 -9.29
N LEU A 35 -10.34 -5.32 -8.32
CA LEU A 35 -10.14 -4.52 -7.13
C LEU A 35 -8.90 -4.98 -6.35
N ALA A 36 -8.76 -6.28 -6.16
CA ALA A 36 -7.65 -6.88 -5.43
C ALA A 36 -6.31 -6.62 -6.11
N LYS A 37 -6.25 -6.81 -7.43
CA LYS A 37 -5.08 -6.48 -8.24
C LYS A 37 -4.69 -5.01 -8.06
N ASP A 38 -5.63 -4.10 -8.26
CA ASP A 38 -5.39 -2.66 -8.21
C ASP A 38 -4.96 -2.21 -6.80
N CYS A 39 -5.68 -2.66 -5.76
CA CYS A 39 -5.37 -2.28 -4.38
C CYS A 39 -4.03 -2.85 -3.90
N PHE A 40 -3.67 -4.07 -4.31
CA PHE A 40 -2.38 -4.65 -3.99
C PHE A 40 -1.24 -3.84 -4.60
N ILE A 41 -1.35 -3.47 -5.86
CA ILE A 41 -0.34 -2.66 -6.55
C ILE A 41 -0.26 -1.25 -5.96
N MET A 42 -1.41 -0.61 -5.68
CA MET A 42 -1.42 0.69 -5.00
C MET A 42 -0.73 0.60 -3.64
N SER A 43 -1.05 -0.41 -2.83
CA SER A 43 -0.39 -0.62 -1.54
C SER A 43 1.13 -0.74 -1.69
N PHE A 44 1.59 -1.62 -2.56
CA PHE A 44 3.01 -1.85 -2.77
C PHE A 44 3.73 -0.56 -3.20
N CYS A 45 3.18 0.16 -4.18
CA CYS A 45 3.76 1.40 -4.71
C CYS A 45 3.67 2.58 -3.73
N LEU A 46 2.82 2.50 -2.73
CA LEU A 46 2.65 3.50 -1.65
C LEU A 46 3.28 3.03 -0.33
N ILE A 47 4.44 2.37 -0.42
CA ILE A 47 5.23 1.92 0.74
C ILE A 47 4.46 0.92 1.61
N GLY A 48 3.74 -0.01 1.00
CA GLY A 48 2.97 -1.01 1.72
C GLY A 48 1.83 -0.42 2.56
N MET A 49 1.14 0.57 2.06
CA MET A 49 0.01 1.23 2.74
C MET A 49 -1.09 0.22 3.11
N ASN A 50 -1.54 0.24 4.36
CA ASN A 50 -2.57 -0.67 4.83
C ASN A 50 -3.94 -0.39 4.20
N SER A 51 -4.79 -1.41 4.12
CA SER A 51 -6.14 -1.28 3.54
C SER A 51 -7.03 -0.30 4.31
N ALA A 52 -6.91 -0.25 5.64
CA ALA A 52 -7.63 0.73 6.45
C ALA A 52 -7.20 2.16 6.12
N ASP A 53 -5.92 2.38 5.85
CA ASP A 53 -5.40 3.69 5.49
C ASP A 53 -5.82 4.11 4.08
N LEU A 54 -5.86 3.18 3.11
CA LEU A 54 -6.48 3.42 1.80
C LEU A 54 -7.96 3.77 1.93
N TYR A 55 -8.69 3.00 2.71
CA TYR A 55 -10.13 3.22 2.93
C TYR A 55 -10.43 4.60 3.52
N ASN A 56 -9.60 5.08 4.43
CA ASN A 56 -9.78 6.34 5.14
C ASN A 56 -9.02 7.54 4.55
N ALA A 57 -8.18 7.36 3.54
CA ALA A 57 -7.37 8.43 2.98
C ALA A 57 -8.24 9.60 2.50
N THR A 58 -7.78 10.83 2.76
CA THR A 58 -8.51 12.05 2.44
C THR A 58 -7.72 13.05 1.62
N GLU A 59 -6.39 13.02 1.67
CA GLU A 59 -5.53 14.08 1.16
C GLU A 59 -4.56 13.59 0.08
N LEU A 60 -4.70 14.15 -1.10
CA LEU A 60 -3.71 14.09 -2.18
C LEU A 60 -3.52 15.50 -2.72
N LYS A 61 -2.32 16.05 -2.55
CA LYS A 61 -1.97 17.39 -2.99
C LYS A 61 -0.57 17.41 -3.58
N ASP A 62 -0.42 18.03 -4.75
CA ASP A 62 0.88 18.19 -5.43
C ASP A 62 1.64 16.83 -5.60
N GLY A 63 0.90 15.77 -5.94
CA GLY A 63 1.45 14.43 -6.12
C GLY A 63 1.83 13.72 -4.83
N LYS A 64 1.52 14.28 -3.66
CA LYS A 64 1.82 13.72 -2.34
C LYS A 64 0.54 13.26 -1.65
N LEU A 65 0.52 11.98 -1.25
CA LEU A 65 -0.56 11.41 -0.45
C LEU A 65 -0.17 11.48 1.02
N THR A 66 -0.96 12.20 1.80
CA THR A 66 -0.78 12.31 3.26
C THR A 66 -1.84 11.49 3.96
N TYR A 67 -1.43 10.66 4.90
CA TYR A 67 -2.34 9.91 5.75
C TYR A 67 -1.81 9.75 7.18
N TYR A 68 -2.71 9.44 8.07
CA TYR A 68 -2.43 9.19 9.49
C TYR A 68 -2.78 7.74 9.77
N ARG A 69 -1.78 6.93 10.13
CA ARG A 69 -1.94 5.47 10.25
C ARG A 69 -3.05 5.13 11.25
N THR A 70 -4.15 4.60 10.76
CA THR A 70 -5.38 4.30 11.52
C THR A 70 -5.12 3.52 12.81
N LYS A 71 -4.20 2.54 12.76
CA LYS A 71 -3.90 1.68 13.91
C LYS A 71 -3.18 2.41 15.06
N THR A 72 -2.46 3.48 14.79
CA THR A 72 -1.52 4.08 15.75
C THR A 72 -1.64 5.59 15.92
N LYS A 73 -2.47 6.26 15.13
CA LYS A 73 -2.61 7.74 15.15
C LYS A 73 -2.93 8.30 16.54
N ASP A 74 -3.80 7.62 17.28
CA ASP A 74 -4.26 8.09 18.59
C ASP A 74 -3.27 7.78 19.73
N ARG A 75 -2.16 7.13 19.42
CA ARG A 75 -1.13 6.70 20.38
C ARG A 75 0.20 7.41 20.21
N ARG A 76 0.28 8.34 19.25
CA ARG A 76 1.53 9.02 18.89
C ARG A 76 1.33 10.52 18.81
N ASN A 77 2.32 11.29 19.29
CA ASN A 77 2.30 12.75 19.26
C ASN A 77 2.28 13.32 17.84
N ASP A 78 2.87 12.59 16.87
CA ASP A 78 2.86 12.97 15.45
C ASP A 78 1.63 12.43 14.69
N ASN A 79 0.63 11.88 15.42
CA ASN A 79 -0.56 11.23 14.87
C ASN A 79 -0.24 10.14 13.83
N ALA A 80 0.96 9.56 13.91
CA ALA A 80 1.46 8.57 12.95
C ALA A 80 1.34 9.04 11.48
N LYS A 81 1.66 10.31 11.23
CA LYS A 81 1.65 10.93 9.90
C LYS A 81 2.59 10.22 8.95
N MET A 82 2.16 10.07 7.71
CA MET A 82 2.96 9.57 6.60
C MET A 82 2.67 10.40 5.35
N VAL A 83 3.73 10.76 4.61
CA VAL A 83 3.63 11.46 3.32
C VAL A 83 4.35 10.63 2.27
N VAL A 84 3.62 10.20 1.25
CA VAL A 84 4.14 9.37 0.17
C VAL A 84 4.06 10.12 -1.15
N ASP A 85 5.18 10.20 -1.86
CA ASP A 85 5.19 10.67 -3.24
C ASP A 85 4.51 9.61 -4.12
N VAL A 86 3.41 9.97 -4.75
CA VAL A 86 2.66 9.04 -5.59
C VAL A 86 3.40 8.87 -6.92
N PRO A 87 3.85 7.63 -7.24
CA PRO A 87 4.49 7.38 -8.53
C PRO A 87 3.54 7.70 -9.68
N THR A 88 4.04 8.39 -10.70
CA THR A 88 3.20 8.84 -11.82
C THR A 88 2.52 7.69 -12.55
N PHE A 89 3.17 6.52 -12.64
CA PHE A 89 2.61 5.37 -13.36
C PHE A 89 1.40 4.72 -12.67
N ILE A 90 1.16 4.97 -11.36
CA ILE A 90 -0.05 4.51 -10.67
C ILE A 90 -1.15 5.57 -10.57
N MET A 91 -0.92 6.78 -11.06
CA MET A 91 -1.96 7.82 -11.07
C MET A 91 -3.25 7.38 -11.76
N PRO A 92 -3.24 6.60 -12.85
CA PRO A 92 -4.47 6.04 -13.43
C PRO A 92 -5.28 5.20 -12.44
N LEU A 93 -4.63 4.44 -11.55
CA LEU A 93 -5.30 3.67 -10.49
C LEU A 93 -5.92 4.60 -9.43
N ILE A 94 -5.18 5.62 -9.01
CA ILE A 94 -5.69 6.63 -8.09
C ILE A 94 -6.95 7.28 -8.66
N ASN A 95 -6.91 7.71 -9.92
CA ASN A 95 -8.03 8.35 -10.60
C ASN A 95 -9.22 7.42 -10.80
N LYS A 96 -8.97 6.12 -11.07
CA LYS A 96 -10.01 5.10 -11.22
C LYS A 96 -10.92 4.98 -9.99
N TYR A 97 -10.33 5.11 -8.80
CA TYR A 97 -11.04 4.95 -7.53
C TYR A 97 -11.30 6.27 -6.80
N LYS A 98 -11.04 7.39 -7.47
CA LYS A 98 -11.23 8.71 -6.88
C LYS A 98 -12.69 8.94 -6.44
N ASP A 99 -12.86 9.44 -5.24
CA ASP A 99 -14.15 9.89 -4.74
C ASP A 99 -14.56 11.22 -5.38
N LYS A 100 -15.54 11.19 -6.26
CA LYS A 100 -16.06 12.38 -6.96
C LYS A 100 -16.75 13.38 -6.03
N THR A 101 -17.18 12.92 -4.84
CA THR A 101 -17.81 13.81 -3.85
C THR A 101 -16.80 14.64 -3.07
N GLY A 102 -15.52 14.27 -3.10
CA GLY A 102 -14.45 14.92 -2.35
C GLY A 102 -14.48 14.66 -0.85
N LYS A 103 -15.37 13.80 -0.34
CA LYS A 103 -15.44 13.46 1.07
C LYS A 103 -14.21 12.69 1.54
N ARG A 104 -13.71 11.78 0.70
CA ARG A 104 -12.46 11.06 0.87
C ARG A 104 -11.65 11.10 -0.41
N LEU A 105 -10.43 10.57 -0.36
CA LEU A 105 -9.63 10.42 -1.58
C LEU A 105 -10.22 9.35 -2.49
N PHE A 106 -10.60 8.20 -1.91
CA PHE A 106 -11.14 7.06 -2.64
C PHE A 106 -12.61 6.80 -2.31
N ASN A 107 -13.33 6.19 -3.25
CA ASN A 107 -14.75 5.90 -3.17
C ASN A 107 -15.09 4.57 -2.45
N PHE A 108 -14.12 3.88 -1.85
CA PHE A 108 -14.32 2.56 -1.24
C PHE A 108 -15.40 2.53 -0.15
N TYR A 109 -15.51 3.62 0.62
CA TYR A 109 -16.53 3.74 1.67
C TYR A 109 -17.97 3.79 1.13
N GLN A 110 -18.16 4.10 -0.16
CA GLN A 110 -19.48 4.09 -0.79
C GLN A 110 -19.97 2.68 -1.09
N THR A 111 -19.06 1.72 -1.24
CA THR A 111 -19.36 0.31 -1.51
C THR A 111 -19.26 -0.57 -0.27
N TYR A 112 -18.28 -0.32 0.58
CA TYR A 112 -17.98 -1.14 1.76
C TYR A 112 -18.29 -0.36 3.03
N ALA A 113 -19.06 -0.97 3.94
CA ALA A 113 -19.53 -0.32 5.17
C ALA A 113 -18.41 0.12 6.13
N ASN A 114 -17.26 -0.59 6.11
CA ASN A 114 -16.10 -0.30 6.94
C ASN A 114 -14.83 -0.88 6.31
N SER A 115 -13.67 -0.49 6.88
CA SER A 115 -12.36 -0.95 6.39
C SER A 115 -12.15 -2.46 6.51
N LYS A 116 -12.79 -3.13 7.46
CA LYS A 116 -12.71 -4.59 7.60
C LYS A 116 -13.42 -5.30 6.44
N ALA A 117 -14.62 -4.83 6.08
CA ALA A 117 -15.35 -5.35 4.92
C ALA A 117 -14.58 -5.11 3.62
N PHE A 118 -13.97 -3.95 3.45
CA PHE A 118 -13.10 -3.62 2.33
C PHE A 118 -11.89 -4.56 2.25
N ASN A 119 -11.16 -4.74 3.36
CA ASN A 119 -10.03 -5.67 3.42
C ASN A 119 -10.42 -7.12 3.09
N LYS A 120 -11.58 -7.56 3.59
CA LYS A 120 -12.11 -8.90 3.30
C LYS A 120 -12.40 -9.09 1.80
N ALA A 121 -12.97 -8.08 1.14
CA ALA A 121 -13.23 -8.12 -0.30
C ALA A 121 -11.94 -8.20 -1.11
N ILE A 122 -10.91 -7.42 -0.76
CA ILE A 122 -9.59 -7.49 -1.39
C ILE A 122 -8.98 -8.88 -1.22
N ASN A 123 -8.96 -9.40 0.00
CA ASN A 123 -8.37 -10.72 0.27
C ASN A 123 -9.13 -11.86 -0.44
N TYR A 124 -10.42 -11.71 -0.65
CA TYR A 124 -11.19 -12.64 -1.46
C TYR A 124 -10.71 -12.66 -2.92
N GLY A 125 -10.50 -11.48 -3.51
CA GLY A 125 -9.95 -11.37 -4.87
C GLY A 125 -8.49 -11.84 -4.95
N LEU A 126 -7.67 -11.56 -3.94
CA LEU A 126 -6.28 -12.04 -3.88
C LEU A 126 -6.19 -13.56 -3.76
N LYS A 127 -7.16 -14.21 -3.13
CA LYS A 127 -7.24 -15.67 -3.12
C LYS A 127 -7.42 -16.25 -4.52
N GLU A 128 -8.23 -15.62 -5.37
CA GLU A 128 -8.38 -15.99 -6.77
C GLU A 128 -7.07 -15.74 -7.56
N ILE A 129 -6.45 -14.59 -7.37
CA ILE A 129 -5.15 -14.26 -7.99
C ILE A 129 -4.08 -15.27 -7.55
N GLY A 130 -4.03 -15.62 -6.27
CA GLY A 130 -3.09 -16.61 -5.73
C GLY A 130 -3.25 -17.98 -6.39
N LYS A 131 -4.48 -18.43 -6.61
CA LYS A 131 -4.73 -19.68 -7.36
C LYS A 131 -4.19 -19.61 -8.79
N LEU A 132 -4.42 -18.50 -9.47
CA LEU A 132 -3.95 -18.29 -10.85
C LEU A 132 -2.43 -18.27 -10.95
N LEU A 133 -1.75 -17.65 -9.99
CA LEU A 133 -0.31 -17.49 -9.97
C LEU A 133 0.42 -18.58 -9.17
N GLU A 134 -0.31 -19.58 -8.66
CA GLU A 134 0.23 -20.65 -7.80
C GLU A 134 0.95 -20.13 -6.56
N VAL A 135 0.39 -19.08 -5.96
CA VAL A 135 0.86 -18.50 -4.71
C VAL A 135 -0.13 -18.80 -3.60
N ASN A 136 0.29 -19.61 -2.63
CA ASN A 136 -0.53 -19.96 -1.48
C ASN A 136 -0.72 -18.78 -0.52
N ASP A 137 -1.92 -18.65 0.02
CA ASP A 137 -2.24 -17.69 1.09
C ASP A 137 -1.85 -16.24 0.76
N LEU A 138 -2.09 -15.84 -0.49
CA LEU A 138 -1.88 -14.46 -0.90
C LEU A 138 -2.93 -13.54 -0.23
N GLU A 139 -2.44 -12.59 0.55
CA GLU A 139 -3.25 -11.60 1.26
C GLU A 139 -2.71 -10.19 1.01
N TYR A 140 -3.55 -9.19 1.22
CA TYR A 140 -3.22 -7.78 1.03
C TYR A 140 -1.94 -7.37 1.77
N TYR A 141 -1.77 -7.85 3.01
CA TYR A 141 -0.61 -7.51 3.84
C TYR A 141 0.73 -8.00 3.25
N ALA A 142 0.69 -8.94 2.31
CA ALA A 142 1.88 -9.38 1.58
C ALA A 142 2.55 -8.24 0.79
N ALA A 143 1.81 -7.23 0.34
CA ALA A 143 2.39 -6.06 -0.31
C ALA A 143 3.38 -5.33 0.60
N ARG A 144 3.00 -5.12 1.85
CA ARG A 144 3.84 -4.46 2.86
C ARG A 144 5.06 -5.30 3.25
N HIS A 145 4.87 -6.60 3.46
CA HIS A 145 5.98 -7.51 3.74
C HIS A 145 6.97 -7.59 2.58
N SER A 146 6.46 -7.63 1.36
CA SER A 146 7.29 -7.68 0.15
C SER A 146 8.09 -6.39 -0.02
N TRP A 147 7.46 -5.24 0.17
CA TRP A 147 8.15 -3.96 0.11
C TRP A 147 9.32 -3.91 1.11
N ALA A 148 9.08 -4.24 2.36
CA ALA A 148 10.10 -4.24 3.41
C ALA A 148 11.25 -5.22 3.11
N THR A 149 10.92 -6.44 2.70
CA THR A 149 11.92 -7.49 2.39
C THR A 149 12.78 -7.10 1.19
N ILE A 150 12.19 -6.54 0.14
CA ILE A 150 12.91 -6.08 -1.04
C ILE A 150 13.78 -4.87 -0.70
N ALA A 151 13.26 -3.91 0.06
CA ALA A 151 14.00 -2.74 0.50
C ALA A 151 15.28 -3.13 1.25
N LEU A 152 15.16 -4.04 2.22
CA LEU A 152 16.30 -4.50 3.03
C LEU A 152 17.29 -5.35 2.23
N ASN A 153 16.79 -6.34 1.48
CA ASN A 153 17.64 -7.43 0.98
C ASN A 153 18.03 -7.27 -0.50
N LYS A 154 17.30 -6.47 -1.29
CA LYS A 154 17.53 -6.35 -2.73
C LYS A 154 18.06 -5.00 -3.15
N VAL A 155 17.64 -3.92 -2.50
CA VAL A 155 18.06 -2.56 -2.86
C VAL A 155 18.90 -1.88 -1.76
N GLY A 156 19.19 -2.59 -0.68
CA GLY A 156 20.15 -2.16 0.34
C GLY A 156 19.72 -0.95 1.17
N ILE A 157 18.43 -0.80 1.41
CA ILE A 157 17.93 0.26 2.31
C ILE A 157 18.25 -0.13 3.75
N ASP A 158 18.78 0.81 4.53
CA ASP A 158 19.10 0.57 5.93
C ASP A 158 17.84 0.27 6.76
N LYS A 159 18.05 -0.49 7.82
CA LYS A 159 16.97 -0.95 8.71
C LYS A 159 16.17 0.20 9.32
N TYR A 160 16.84 1.28 9.69
CA TYR A 160 16.19 2.46 10.28
C TYR A 160 15.21 3.10 9.28
N THR A 161 15.67 3.34 8.05
CA THR A 161 14.81 3.89 6.97
C THR A 161 13.64 2.98 6.66
N VAL A 162 13.83 1.65 6.65
CA VAL A 162 12.71 0.71 6.45
C VAL A 162 11.70 0.79 7.58
N HIS A 163 12.14 0.82 8.84
CA HIS A 163 11.24 0.97 9.99
C HIS A 163 10.45 2.29 9.94
N ALA A 164 11.13 3.40 9.63
CA ALA A 164 10.49 4.69 9.46
C ALA A 164 9.47 4.69 8.31
N SER A 165 9.82 4.07 7.18
CA SER A 165 8.94 3.91 6.01
C SER A 165 7.67 3.11 6.32
N LEU A 166 7.80 2.09 7.17
CA LEU A 166 6.66 1.31 7.65
C LEU A 166 5.92 2.01 8.79
N ASN A 167 6.36 3.20 9.18
CA ASN A 167 5.79 3.96 10.28
C ASN A 167 5.78 3.18 11.61
N HIS A 168 6.84 2.37 11.82
CA HIS A 168 7.09 1.69 13.08
C HIS A 168 7.84 2.63 14.04
N VAL A 169 7.56 2.52 15.33
CA VAL A 169 8.33 3.16 16.39
C VAL A 169 9.36 2.15 16.89
N ASP A 170 10.62 2.55 16.89
CA ASP A 170 11.68 1.82 17.55
C ASP A 170 11.93 2.46 18.91
N GLU A 171 11.59 1.76 19.99
CA GLU A 171 11.75 2.25 21.36
C GLU A 171 13.21 2.60 21.69
N SER A 172 14.16 1.88 21.08
CA SER A 172 15.60 2.12 21.28
C SER A 172 16.10 3.42 20.63
N MET A 173 15.35 3.95 19.65
CA MET A 173 15.71 5.14 18.87
C MET A 173 14.97 6.41 19.31
N LYS A 174 14.07 6.31 20.28
CA LYS A 174 13.24 7.46 20.72
C LYS A 174 14.02 8.69 21.10
N VAL A 175 15.17 8.55 21.74
CA VAL A 175 16.01 9.67 22.15
C VAL A 175 16.64 10.36 20.94
N THR A 176 17.03 9.60 19.93
CA THR A 176 17.62 10.12 18.70
C THR A 176 16.56 10.75 17.80
N ASP A 177 15.34 10.20 17.80
CA ASP A 177 14.23 10.66 16.96
C ASP A 177 13.82 12.11 17.25
N ILE A 178 14.08 12.64 18.46
CA ILE A 178 13.81 14.05 18.81
C ILE A 178 14.66 15.04 18.01
N TYR A 179 15.79 14.59 17.45
CA TYR A 179 16.69 15.42 16.64
C TYR A 179 16.41 15.34 15.14
N ILE A 180 15.48 14.49 14.72
CA ILE A 180 15.17 14.27 13.30
C ILE A 180 13.98 15.12 12.90
N GLU A 181 14.20 16.05 11.99
CA GLU A 181 13.13 16.74 11.27
C GLU A 181 12.60 15.81 10.19
N ARG A 182 11.36 15.35 10.36
CA ARG A 182 10.76 14.35 9.48
C ARG A 182 10.10 15.00 8.26
N ASP A 183 10.81 15.01 7.14
CA ASP A 183 10.31 15.49 5.85
C ASP A 183 9.89 14.35 4.88
N PHE A 184 10.06 13.09 5.30
CA PHE A 184 9.77 11.87 4.52
C PHE A 184 10.64 11.67 3.27
N ALA A 185 11.69 12.44 3.09
CA ALA A 185 12.56 12.37 1.91
C ALA A 185 13.26 11.00 1.79
N ASN A 186 13.79 10.48 2.90
CA ASN A 186 14.49 9.19 2.91
C ASN A 186 13.55 8.02 2.58
N GLU A 187 12.34 8.03 3.12
CA GLU A 187 11.31 7.02 2.87
C GLU A 187 10.90 7.03 1.39
N ASN A 188 10.71 8.19 0.81
CA ASN A 188 10.34 8.33 -0.60
C ASN A 188 11.49 7.98 -1.55
N LYS A 189 12.75 8.30 -1.20
CA LYS A 189 13.93 7.81 -1.94
C LYS A 189 14.02 6.30 -1.90
N ALA A 190 13.79 5.68 -0.75
CA ALA A 190 13.76 4.23 -0.60
C ALA A 190 12.67 3.61 -1.50
N ASN A 191 11.46 4.19 -1.50
CA ASN A 191 10.37 3.74 -2.36
C ASN A 191 10.74 3.82 -3.85
N ALA A 192 11.34 4.91 -4.28
CA ALA A 192 11.79 5.06 -5.67
C ALA A 192 12.77 3.94 -6.09
N LYS A 193 13.71 3.57 -5.21
CA LYS A 193 14.65 2.46 -5.46
C LYS A 193 13.94 1.11 -5.52
N VAL A 194 13.01 0.84 -4.62
CA VAL A 194 12.21 -0.40 -4.63
C VAL A 194 11.40 -0.50 -5.90
N LEU A 195 10.71 0.55 -6.30
CA LEU A 195 9.88 0.56 -7.51
C LEU A 195 10.70 0.43 -8.79
N LYS A 196 11.86 1.07 -8.85
CA LYS A 196 12.79 0.89 -9.97
C LYS A 196 13.28 -0.55 -10.08
N TYR A 197 13.56 -1.20 -8.97
CA TYR A 197 13.97 -2.61 -8.95
C TYR A 197 12.89 -3.55 -9.50
N ILE A 198 11.60 -3.28 -9.22
CA ILE A 198 10.48 -4.12 -9.69
C ILE A 198 10.08 -3.78 -11.13
N PHE A 199 9.87 -2.50 -11.42
CA PHE A 199 9.22 -2.05 -12.64
C PHE A 199 10.18 -1.46 -13.70
N GLY A 200 11.45 -1.35 -13.37
CA GLY A 200 12.47 -0.82 -14.27
C GLY A 200 12.61 0.67 -14.17
#